data_843e970e286fc5800937a1e567756dd6
#
_entry.id   843e970e286fc5800937a1e567756dd6
#
_cell.length_a   1.000
_cell.length_b   1.000
_cell.length_c   1.000
_cell.angle_alpha   90.00
_cell.angle_beta   90.00
_cell.angle_gamma   90.00
#
_symmetry.space_group_name_H-M   'P 1'
#
loop_
_entity.id
_entity.type
_entity.pdbx_description
1 polymer ?
#
loop_
_entity_poly.entity_id
_entity_poly.type
_entity_poly.pdbx_seq_one_letter_code
_entity_poly.pdbx_strand_id
1 'polypeptide(L)'
;LQAAGAATGTIPILGTSVTDYATALDISDWTGKTGTNISGTSDLAPLNGQAEIIKELFPDAKTIGLLYCSAEANSEYQVSVIKGYLEDMGYECKEFSFVDSNDVSSVAQSACSACDVIYIPTDNTAASNTEAINNICQPAGVPIVAGEEGICAGCGVATLSISYYDLGYATG
;
A
#
# COMPACT_ATOMS: atom_id res chain seq x y z
N LEU A 1 7.29 -5.55 13.89
CA LEU A 1 7.84 -4.52 14.78
C LEU A 1 7.23 -4.59 16.17
N GLN A 2 5.90 -4.58 16.32
CA GLN A 2 5.16 -4.62 17.61
C GLN A 2 5.60 -5.77 18.51
N ALA A 3 5.67 -7.00 17.97
CA ALA A 3 6.07 -8.17 18.76
C ALA A 3 7.50 -8.04 19.33
N ALA A 4 8.44 -7.48 18.56
CA ALA A 4 9.79 -7.23 19.04
C ALA A 4 9.83 -6.15 20.12
N GLY A 5 9.07 -5.05 19.95
CA GLY A 5 8.93 -3.99 20.94
C GLY A 5 8.32 -4.46 22.25
N ALA A 6 7.36 -5.37 22.18
CA ALA A 6 6.75 -5.97 23.37
C ALA A 6 7.71 -6.94 24.11
N ALA A 7 8.67 -7.54 23.40
CA ALA A 7 9.59 -8.53 23.98
C ALA A 7 10.76 -7.90 24.76
N THR A 8 11.16 -6.66 24.43
CA THR A 8 12.29 -5.98 25.09
C THR A 8 12.16 -4.47 25.04
N GLY A 9 12.46 -3.82 26.17
CA GLY A 9 12.57 -2.35 26.27
C GLY A 9 14.02 -1.84 26.31
N THR A 10 15.01 -2.73 26.22
CA THR A 10 16.43 -2.36 26.42
C THR A 10 17.33 -2.73 25.27
N ILE A 11 17.01 -3.80 24.52
CA ILE A 11 17.78 -4.21 23.35
C ILE A 11 17.38 -3.29 22.19
N PRO A 12 18.34 -2.60 21.52
CA PRO A 12 18.01 -1.77 20.37
C PRO A 12 17.33 -2.60 19.26
N ILE A 13 16.25 -2.06 18.71
CA ILE A 13 15.51 -2.65 17.60
C ILE A 13 15.61 -1.70 16.41
N LEU A 14 16.18 -2.19 15.30
CA LEU A 14 16.20 -1.48 14.03
C LEU A 14 15.14 -2.08 13.11
N GLY A 15 14.10 -1.28 12.81
CA GLY A 15 13.09 -1.62 11.83
C GLY A 15 13.54 -1.24 10.43
N THR A 16 13.21 -2.08 9.45
CA THR A 16 13.28 -1.75 8.03
C THR A 16 11.96 -2.12 7.40
N SER A 17 11.58 -1.43 6.31
CA SER A 17 10.31 -1.68 5.63
C SER A 17 9.10 -1.55 6.58
N VAL A 18 9.11 -0.48 7.36
CA VAL A 18 8.00 -0.08 8.23
C VAL A 18 7.34 1.13 7.60
N THR A 19 6.12 0.99 7.14
CA THR A 19 5.41 2.04 6.40
C THR A 19 5.25 3.31 7.22
N ASP A 20 4.69 3.18 8.42
CA ASP A 20 4.53 4.29 9.37
C ASP A 20 4.77 3.84 10.81
N TYR A 21 5.77 4.44 11.47
CA TYR A 21 6.14 4.08 12.84
C TYR A 21 5.09 4.50 13.88
N ALA A 22 4.39 5.62 13.64
CA ALA A 22 3.35 6.09 14.55
C ALA A 22 2.19 5.09 14.58
N THR A 23 1.71 4.69 13.41
CA THR A 23 0.66 3.66 13.27
C THR A 23 1.13 2.31 13.78
N ALA A 24 2.34 1.87 13.43
CA ALA A 24 2.85 0.57 13.82
C ALA A 24 3.07 0.42 15.34
N LEU A 25 3.30 1.51 16.05
CA LEU A 25 3.57 1.53 17.50
C LEU A 25 2.46 2.18 18.32
N ASP A 26 1.33 2.55 17.71
CA ASP A 26 0.18 3.21 18.33
C ASP A 26 0.59 4.51 19.08
N ILE A 27 1.38 5.37 18.41
CA ILE A 27 1.86 6.63 18.97
C ILE A 27 0.99 7.77 18.44
N SER A 28 0.12 8.30 19.29
CA SER A 28 -0.80 9.40 18.95
C SER A 28 -0.11 10.75 18.78
N ASP A 29 0.92 11.04 19.58
CA ASP A 29 1.64 12.31 19.60
C ASP A 29 2.99 12.17 18.88
N TRP A 30 2.96 11.88 17.58
CA TRP A 30 4.18 11.65 16.79
C TRP A 30 5.03 12.91 16.64
N THR A 31 6.26 12.84 17.13
CA THR A 31 7.25 13.94 17.06
C THR A 31 8.45 13.65 16.16
N GLY A 32 8.37 12.62 15.32
CA GLY A 32 9.50 12.11 14.56
C GLY A 32 10.40 11.16 15.35
N LYS A 33 10.00 10.74 16.53
CA LYS A 33 10.74 9.82 17.40
C LYS A 33 9.79 8.83 18.05
N THR A 34 10.22 7.58 18.15
CA THR A 34 9.46 6.53 18.82
C THR A 34 9.43 6.70 20.36
N GLY A 35 10.44 7.39 20.91
CA GLY A 35 10.60 7.54 22.37
C GLY A 35 10.99 6.25 23.11
N THR A 36 11.35 5.20 22.35
CA THR A 36 11.68 3.86 22.89
C THR A 36 13.05 3.38 22.34
N ASN A 37 13.37 2.10 22.57
CA ASN A 37 14.54 1.43 22.01
C ASN A 37 14.40 1.05 20.52
N ILE A 38 13.38 1.57 19.84
CA ILE A 38 13.09 1.25 18.43
C ILE A 38 13.50 2.44 17.55
N SER A 39 14.18 2.16 16.44
CA SER A 39 14.52 3.11 15.37
C SER A 39 14.51 2.38 14.03
N GLY A 40 14.76 3.10 12.94
CA GLY A 40 14.89 2.47 11.61
C GLY A 40 14.48 3.38 10.47
N THR A 41 14.17 2.75 9.33
CA THR A 41 13.77 3.43 8.09
C THR A 41 12.33 3.11 7.73
N SER A 42 11.67 4.05 7.05
CA SER A 42 10.31 3.88 6.52
C SER A 42 10.38 3.48 5.04
N ASP A 43 9.46 2.61 4.62
CA ASP A 43 9.26 2.23 3.22
C ASP A 43 8.04 2.94 2.59
N LEU A 44 7.51 3.96 3.26
CA LEU A 44 6.42 4.74 2.71
C LEU A 44 6.83 5.41 1.40
N ALA A 45 6.31 4.90 0.29
CA ALA A 45 6.50 5.50 -1.01
C ALA A 45 5.77 6.85 -1.10
N PRO A 46 6.15 7.74 -2.04
CA PRO A 46 5.51 9.05 -2.17
C PRO A 46 4.09 8.92 -2.72
N LEU A 47 3.09 8.78 -1.84
CA LEU A 47 1.69 8.55 -2.17
C LEU A 47 1.08 9.66 -3.05
N ASN A 48 1.49 10.93 -2.84
CA ASN A 48 1.12 12.03 -3.72
C ASN A 48 1.61 11.81 -5.17
N GLY A 49 2.86 11.35 -5.34
CA GLY A 49 3.42 11.04 -6.66
C GLY A 49 2.72 9.83 -7.29
N GLN A 50 2.30 8.84 -6.51
CA GLN A 50 1.51 7.72 -7.01
C GLN A 50 0.12 8.17 -7.50
N ALA A 51 -0.51 9.10 -6.81
CA ALA A 51 -1.76 9.72 -7.28
C ALA A 51 -1.55 10.54 -8.56
N GLU A 52 -0.42 11.27 -8.67
CA GLU A 52 -0.05 12.02 -9.89
C GLU A 52 0.17 11.09 -11.08
N ILE A 53 0.81 9.93 -10.91
CA ILE A 53 0.96 8.93 -11.97
C ILE A 53 -0.40 8.40 -12.44
N ILE A 54 -1.35 8.14 -11.53
CA ILE A 54 -2.71 7.74 -11.92
C ILE A 54 -3.32 8.83 -12.80
N LYS A 55 -3.19 10.09 -12.43
CA LYS A 55 -3.73 11.21 -13.20
C LYS A 55 -3.06 11.38 -14.56
N GLU A 56 -1.76 11.14 -14.65
CA GLU A 56 -1.01 11.25 -15.91
C GLU A 56 -1.37 10.12 -16.89
N LEU A 57 -1.45 8.89 -16.39
CA LEU A 57 -1.69 7.72 -17.23
C LEU A 57 -3.17 7.51 -17.57
N PHE A 58 -4.08 7.94 -16.68
CA PHE A 58 -5.52 7.70 -16.80
C PHE A 58 -6.34 8.98 -16.59
N PRO A 59 -6.10 10.04 -17.41
CA PRO A 59 -6.75 11.34 -17.21
C PRO A 59 -8.26 11.30 -17.39
N ASP A 60 -8.80 10.33 -18.11
CA ASP A 60 -10.23 10.16 -18.39
C ASP A 60 -10.95 9.26 -17.38
N ALA A 61 -10.22 8.61 -16.49
CA ALA A 61 -10.78 7.79 -15.41
C ALA A 61 -11.64 8.66 -14.49
N LYS A 62 -12.70 8.09 -13.94
CA LYS A 62 -13.61 8.76 -13.00
C LYS A 62 -13.60 8.10 -11.64
N THR A 63 -13.54 6.77 -11.65
CA THR A 63 -13.63 5.97 -10.44
C THR A 63 -12.35 5.16 -10.24
N ILE A 64 -11.69 5.36 -9.09
CA ILE A 64 -10.52 4.61 -8.69
C ILE A 64 -10.90 3.62 -7.59
N GLY A 65 -10.63 2.34 -7.82
CA GLY A 65 -10.79 1.29 -6.83
C GLY A 65 -9.55 1.19 -5.95
N LEU A 66 -9.70 1.26 -4.65
CA LEU A 66 -8.63 1.07 -3.67
C LEU A 66 -8.73 -0.37 -3.15
N LEU A 67 -7.87 -1.26 -3.66
CA LEU A 67 -7.89 -2.69 -3.35
C LEU A 67 -6.80 -3.03 -2.33
N TYR A 68 -7.18 -3.51 -1.14
CA TYR A 68 -6.22 -3.72 -0.05
C TYR A 68 -6.68 -4.74 1.00
N CYS A 69 -5.75 -5.21 1.83
CA CYS A 69 -6.01 -6.06 2.98
C CYS A 69 -6.36 -5.22 4.21
N SER A 70 -7.58 -5.33 4.72
CA SER A 70 -8.02 -4.61 5.93
C SER A 70 -7.43 -5.18 7.23
N ALA A 71 -6.78 -6.33 7.19
CA ALA A 71 -6.05 -6.87 8.33
C ALA A 71 -4.61 -6.30 8.45
N GLU A 72 -4.18 -5.48 7.49
CA GLU A 72 -2.86 -4.85 7.47
C GLU A 72 -2.96 -3.35 7.72
N ALA A 73 -2.52 -2.90 8.90
CA ALA A 73 -2.56 -1.48 9.30
C ALA A 73 -1.74 -0.56 8.35
N ASN A 74 -0.64 -1.07 7.76
CA ASN A 74 0.13 -0.37 6.72
C ASN A 74 -0.71 -0.09 5.47
N SER A 75 -1.55 -1.03 5.05
CA SER A 75 -2.40 -0.89 3.88
C SER A 75 -3.53 0.11 4.14
N GLU A 76 -4.21 0.01 5.28
CA GLU A 76 -5.24 0.96 5.70
C GLU A 76 -4.71 2.39 5.77
N TYR A 77 -3.52 2.59 6.37
CA TYR A 77 -2.87 3.89 6.44
C TYR A 77 -2.65 4.49 5.04
N GLN A 78 -2.00 3.73 4.14
CA GLN A 78 -1.71 4.19 2.78
C GLN A 78 -2.98 4.53 2.00
N VAL A 79 -4.00 3.68 2.10
CA VAL A 79 -5.30 3.89 1.44
C VAL A 79 -5.96 5.16 1.94
N SER A 80 -5.97 5.40 3.25
CA SER A 80 -6.58 6.61 3.83
C SER A 80 -5.91 7.90 3.31
N VAL A 81 -4.59 7.88 3.15
CA VAL A 81 -3.81 9.04 2.68
C VAL A 81 -3.99 9.25 1.18
N ILE A 82 -3.80 8.20 0.35
CA ILE A 82 -3.87 8.37 -1.11
C ILE A 82 -5.29 8.70 -1.58
N LYS A 83 -6.31 8.20 -0.88
CA LYS A 83 -7.71 8.54 -1.13
C LYS A 83 -7.92 10.06 -1.11
N GLY A 84 -7.37 10.75 -0.09
CA GLY A 84 -7.45 12.20 -0.01
C GLY A 84 -6.83 12.89 -1.24
N TYR A 85 -5.64 12.47 -1.67
CA TYR A 85 -4.99 13.03 -2.87
C TYR A 85 -5.80 12.78 -4.15
N LEU A 86 -6.36 11.57 -4.31
CA LEU A 86 -7.16 11.24 -5.49
C LEU A 86 -8.48 12.01 -5.52
N GLU A 87 -9.16 12.14 -4.38
CA GLU A 87 -10.40 12.92 -4.25
C GLU A 87 -10.15 14.41 -4.51
N ASP A 88 -9.05 14.98 -4.02
CA ASP A 88 -8.62 16.35 -4.31
C ASP A 88 -8.32 16.57 -5.81
N MET A 89 -7.90 15.52 -6.52
CA MET A 89 -7.71 15.54 -7.97
C MET A 89 -9.02 15.37 -8.77
N GLY A 90 -10.15 15.11 -8.10
CA GLY A 90 -11.48 14.99 -8.68
C GLY A 90 -11.96 13.60 -9.00
N TYR A 91 -11.26 12.55 -8.53
CA TYR A 91 -11.67 11.14 -8.70
C TYR A 91 -12.72 10.74 -7.65
N GLU A 92 -13.63 9.84 -8.01
CA GLU A 92 -14.44 9.08 -7.07
C GLU A 92 -13.62 7.87 -6.59
N CYS A 93 -13.37 7.76 -5.28
CA CYS A 93 -12.65 6.63 -4.72
C CYS A 93 -13.62 5.61 -4.10
N LYS A 94 -13.44 4.33 -4.43
CA LYS A 94 -14.19 3.21 -3.84
C LYS A 94 -13.23 2.23 -3.19
N GLU A 95 -13.49 1.88 -1.95
CA GLU A 95 -12.68 0.94 -1.20
C GLU A 95 -13.17 -0.51 -1.39
N PHE A 96 -12.22 -1.40 -1.68
CA PHE A 96 -12.43 -2.83 -1.86
C PHE A 96 -11.44 -3.57 -0.96
N SER A 97 -11.89 -3.92 0.24
CA SER A 97 -11.04 -4.60 1.20
C SER A 97 -11.31 -6.09 1.26
N PHE A 98 -10.26 -6.87 1.33
CA PHE A 98 -10.28 -8.29 1.68
C PHE A 98 -9.60 -8.49 3.04
N VAL A 99 -9.91 -9.60 3.72
CA VAL A 99 -9.32 -9.90 5.04
C VAL A 99 -8.13 -10.84 4.90
N ASP A 100 -8.20 -11.78 3.95
CA ASP A 100 -7.16 -12.76 3.68
C ASP A 100 -7.16 -13.18 2.20
N SER A 101 -6.28 -14.12 1.84
CA SER A 101 -6.11 -14.61 0.46
C SER A 101 -7.37 -15.28 -0.13
N ASN A 102 -8.31 -15.75 0.68
CA ASN A 102 -9.50 -16.45 0.19
C ASN A 102 -10.46 -15.48 -0.49
N ASP A 103 -10.51 -14.24 -0.05
CA ASP A 103 -11.44 -13.22 -0.54
C ASP A 103 -10.89 -12.41 -1.71
N VAL A 104 -9.56 -12.43 -1.96
CA VAL A 104 -8.88 -11.59 -2.96
C VAL A 104 -9.57 -11.63 -4.32
N SER A 105 -9.83 -12.83 -4.85
CA SER A 105 -10.42 -12.97 -6.20
C SER A 105 -11.81 -12.38 -6.30
N SER A 106 -12.67 -12.58 -5.30
CA SER A 106 -14.05 -12.07 -5.30
C SER A 106 -14.10 -10.55 -5.15
N VAL A 107 -13.19 -10.00 -4.32
CA VAL A 107 -13.08 -8.56 -4.10
C VAL A 107 -12.48 -7.89 -5.33
N ALA A 108 -11.44 -8.47 -5.95
CA ALA A 108 -10.88 -7.97 -7.21
C ALA A 108 -11.93 -7.96 -8.33
N GLN A 109 -12.77 -9.01 -8.46
CA GLN A 109 -13.85 -9.04 -9.42
C GLN A 109 -14.87 -7.91 -9.20
N SER A 110 -15.17 -7.61 -7.94
CA SER A 110 -16.07 -6.52 -7.57
C SER A 110 -15.47 -5.16 -7.93
N ALA A 111 -14.18 -4.95 -7.67
CA ALA A 111 -13.45 -3.75 -8.04
C ALA A 111 -13.42 -3.54 -9.55
N CYS A 112 -13.09 -4.58 -10.34
CA CYS A 112 -13.09 -4.53 -11.80
C CYS A 112 -14.45 -4.17 -12.40
N SER A 113 -15.53 -4.55 -11.72
CA SER A 113 -16.90 -4.27 -12.20
C SER A 113 -17.36 -2.84 -11.94
N ALA A 114 -16.67 -2.10 -11.07
CA ALA A 114 -17.12 -0.82 -10.55
C ALA A 114 -16.14 0.35 -10.75
N CYS A 115 -14.94 0.10 -11.27
CA CYS A 115 -13.88 1.09 -11.34
C CYS A 115 -13.17 1.10 -12.70
N ASP A 116 -12.64 2.26 -13.06
CA ASP A 116 -11.87 2.47 -14.30
C ASP A 116 -10.40 2.08 -14.13
N VAL A 117 -9.86 2.29 -12.90
CA VAL A 117 -8.48 1.98 -12.52
C VAL A 117 -8.50 1.43 -11.10
N ILE A 118 -7.62 0.49 -10.80
CA ILE A 118 -7.40 -0.02 -9.44
C ILE A 118 -6.04 0.46 -8.94
N TYR A 119 -6.00 0.92 -7.69
CA TYR A 119 -4.78 1.16 -6.94
C TYR A 119 -4.63 0.09 -5.85
N ILE A 120 -3.42 -0.47 -5.73
CA ILE A 120 -3.07 -1.42 -4.67
C ILE A 120 -1.86 -0.82 -3.93
N PRO A 121 -1.96 -0.55 -2.60
CA PRO A 121 -0.84 -0.02 -1.83
C PRO A 121 0.28 -1.06 -1.65
N THR A 122 1.32 -0.73 -0.90
CA THR A 122 2.27 -1.74 -0.39
C THR A 122 1.55 -2.64 0.59
N ASP A 123 1.18 -3.85 0.14
CA ASP A 123 0.29 -4.79 0.82
C ASP A 123 0.84 -6.21 0.68
N ASN A 124 1.15 -6.87 1.80
CA ASN A 124 1.81 -8.18 1.78
C ASN A 124 0.89 -9.29 1.28
N THR A 125 -0.40 -9.20 1.60
CA THR A 125 -1.38 -10.19 1.15
C THR A 125 -1.64 -10.03 -0.35
N ALA A 126 -1.77 -8.81 -0.87
CA ALA A 126 -1.87 -8.55 -2.30
C ALA A 126 -0.61 -9.01 -3.05
N ALA A 127 0.59 -8.70 -2.53
CA ALA A 127 1.86 -9.11 -3.11
C ALA A 127 1.98 -10.64 -3.24
N SER A 128 1.44 -11.38 -2.28
CA SER A 128 1.42 -12.85 -2.30
C SER A 128 0.34 -13.44 -3.21
N ASN A 129 -0.57 -12.62 -3.75
CA ASN A 129 -1.73 -13.04 -4.55
C ASN A 129 -1.82 -12.33 -5.91
N THR A 130 -0.72 -11.76 -6.41
CA THR A 130 -0.70 -10.99 -7.67
C THR A 130 -1.21 -11.78 -8.86
N GLU A 131 -0.90 -13.09 -8.95
CA GLU A 131 -1.41 -13.95 -10.02
C GLU A 131 -2.94 -14.04 -10.01
N ALA A 132 -3.55 -14.21 -8.85
CA ALA A 132 -5.00 -14.27 -8.70
C ALA A 132 -5.65 -12.94 -9.10
N ILE A 133 -5.06 -11.81 -8.69
CA ILE A 133 -5.52 -10.46 -9.06
C ILE A 133 -5.38 -10.25 -10.57
N ASN A 134 -4.23 -10.60 -11.15
CA ASN A 134 -3.97 -10.45 -12.58
C ASN A 134 -4.96 -11.25 -13.44
N ASN A 135 -5.24 -12.50 -13.04
CA ASN A 135 -6.19 -13.36 -13.74
C ASN A 135 -7.62 -12.82 -13.78
N ILE A 136 -7.95 -11.89 -12.90
CA ILE A 136 -9.24 -11.18 -12.86
C ILE A 136 -9.17 -9.85 -13.62
N CYS A 137 -8.20 -9.01 -13.31
CA CYS A 137 -8.17 -7.63 -13.78
C CYS A 137 -7.71 -7.51 -15.25
N GLN A 138 -6.76 -8.34 -15.68
CA GLN A 138 -6.26 -8.31 -17.06
C GLN A 138 -7.35 -8.65 -18.08
N PRO A 139 -8.14 -9.75 -17.96
CA PRO A 139 -9.25 -10.03 -18.87
C PRO A 139 -10.37 -8.99 -18.83
N ALA A 140 -10.57 -8.35 -17.66
CA ALA A 140 -11.53 -7.26 -17.49
C ALA A 140 -11.08 -5.94 -18.15
N GLY A 141 -9.81 -5.83 -18.53
CA GLY A 141 -9.24 -4.62 -19.12
C GLY A 141 -9.12 -3.46 -18.12
N VAL A 142 -9.11 -3.74 -16.82
CA VAL A 142 -8.97 -2.72 -15.77
C VAL A 142 -7.50 -2.64 -15.34
N PRO A 143 -6.82 -1.51 -15.59
CA PRO A 143 -5.42 -1.35 -15.23
C PRO A 143 -5.21 -1.20 -13.73
N ILE A 144 -4.04 -1.66 -13.25
CA ILE A 144 -3.64 -1.58 -11.85
C ILE A 144 -2.41 -0.68 -11.74
N VAL A 145 -2.47 0.34 -10.88
CA VAL A 145 -1.30 1.10 -10.41
C VAL A 145 -0.94 0.57 -9.03
N ALA A 146 0.31 0.15 -8.88
CA ALA A 146 0.78 -0.53 -7.68
C ALA A 146 1.63 0.39 -6.80
N GLY A 147 1.54 0.21 -5.49
CA GLY A 147 2.32 0.93 -4.48
C GLY A 147 3.79 0.49 -4.41
N GLU A 148 4.12 -0.71 -4.95
CA GLU A 148 5.48 -1.24 -4.94
C GLU A 148 5.75 -2.13 -6.17
N GLU A 149 7.04 -2.41 -6.42
CA GLU A 149 7.50 -3.03 -7.66
C GLU A 149 7.11 -4.52 -7.80
N GLY A 150 7.00 -5.27 -6.72
CA GLY A 150 6.64 -6.70 -6.77
C GLY A 150 5.19 -6.90 -7.18
N ILE A 151 4.27 -6.10 -6.62
CA ILE A 151 2.86 -6.08 -7.05
C ILE A 151 2.76 -5.61 -8.51
N CYS A 152 3.52 -4.57 -8.88
CA CYS A 152 3.54 -4.08 -10.25
C CYS A 152 4.01 -5.15 -11.24
N ALA A 153 5.09 -5.85 -10.94
CA ALA A 153 5.61 -6.92 -11.77
C ALA A 153 4.62 -8.09 -11.94
N GLY A 154 3.79 -8.35 -10.91
CA GLY A 154 2.83 -9.45 -10.91
C GLY A 154 1.49 -9.12 -11.58
N CYS A 155 1.00 -7.89 -11.44
CA CYS A 155 -0.34 -7.52 -11.93
C CYS A 155 -0.51 -6.04 -12.29
N GLY A 156 0.48 -5.17 -12.08
CA GLY A 156 0.37 -3.74 -12.33
C GLY A 156 0.85 -3.31 -13.72
N VAL A 157 0.44 -2.13 -14.13
CA VAL A 157 0.92 -1.47 -15.36
C VAL A 157 1.92 -0.35 -15.06
N ALA A 158 1.89 0.18 -13.85
CA ALA A 158 2.79 1.25 -13.38
C ALA A 158 2.96 1.23 -11.86
N THR A 159 4.09 1.76 -11.40
CA THR A 159 4.37 2.02 -9.98
C THR A 159 5.32 3.20 -9.84
N LEU A 160 5.25 3.88 -8.70
CA LEU A 160 6.30 4.74 -8.18
C LEU A 160 6.72 4.16 -6.83
N SER A 161 7.74 3.33 -6.87
CA SER A 161 8.22 2.57 -5.72
C SER A 161 9.54 3.13 -5.19
N ILE A 162 10.01 2.55 -4.09
CA ILE A 162 11.33 2.75 -3.53
C ILE A 162 12.19 1.53 -3.79
N SER A 163 13.52 1.69 -3.70
CA SER A 163 14.45 0.57 -3.73
C SER A 163 14.54 -0.09 -2.35
N TYR A 164 13.99 -1.27 -2.19
CA TYR A 164 14.10 -2.02 -0.93
C TYR A 164 15.54 -2.45 -0.63
N TYR A 165 16.37 -2.63 -1.65
CA TYR A 165 17.80 -2.87 -1.46
C TYR A 165 18.48 -1.67 -0.79
N ASP A 166 18.26 -0.47 -1.33
CA ASP A 166 18.86 0.76 -0.79
C ASP A 166 18.31 1.08 0.61
N LEU A 167 17.03 0.81 0.84
CA LEU A 167 16.40 0.95 2.15
C LEU A 167 17.06 0.03 3.18
N GLY A 168 17.24 -1.24 2.86
CA GLY A 168 17.95 -2.20 3.73
C GLY A 168 19.39 -1.81 3.98
N TYR A 169 20.10 -1.35 2.95
CA TYR A 169 21.47 -0.85 3.07
C TYR A 169 21.57 0.39 3.99
N ALA A 170 20.65 1.34 3.83
CA ALA A 170 20.58 2.54 4.67
C ALA A 170 20.24 2.21 6.13
N THR A 171 19.42 1.19 6.38
CA THR A 171 19.06 0.75 7.72
C THR A 171 20.25 0.13 8.47
N GLY A 172 21.06 -0.70 7.78
CA GLY A 172 22.25 -1.37 8.33
C GLY A 172 23.41 -0.44 8.55
#